data_b7430742983cbc42ac33e0e01698fc04
#
_entry.id   b7430742983cbc42ac33e0e01698fc04
#
_cell.length_a   1.000
_cell.length_b   1.000
_cell.length_c   1.000
_cell.angle_alpha   90.00
_cell.angle_beta   90.00
_cell.angle_gamma   90.00
#
_symmetry.space_group_name_H-M   'P 1'
#
loop_
_entity.id
_entity.type
_entity.pdbx_description
1 polymer ?
#
loop_
_entity_poly.entity_id
_entity_poly.type
_entity_poly.pdbx_seq_one_letter_code
_entity_poly.pdbx_strand_id
1 'polypeptide(L)'
;NVGYYPNFTAKKTIEYFGYLRGVNKKELDSNVEQVLRDVNLYENRNDKVKSFSGGMKQRLGIAITCVANPEIIIFDEPTVGLDPEERARFKNLIRKLSKTKTIVLSTHILSDVEEVADYIILIKEGCLTKFEKIGGKDNE
;
A
#
# COMPACT_ATOMS: atom_id res chain seq x y z
N ASN A 1 -5.94 6.03 9.91
CA ASN A 1 -5.63 5.07 10.99
C ASN A 1 -6.56 3.89 10.85
N VAL A 2 -6.07 2.80 10.29
CA VAL A 2 -6.77 1.52 10.32
C VAL A 2 -6.73 1.04 11.78
N GLY A 3 -7.91 0.93 12.41
CA GLY A 3 -8.01 0.41 13.77
C GLY A 3 -7.58 -1.05 13.80
N TYR A 4 -6.34 -1.29 14.18
CA TYR A 4 -5.83 -2.65 14.31
C TYR A 4 -6.31 -3.28 15.63
N TYR A 5 -6.61 -4.57 15.59
CA TYR A 5 -6.77 -5.37 16.80
C TYR A 5 -5.35 -5.76 17.31
N PRO A 6 -4.83 -5.14 18.39
CA PRO A 6 -3.42 -5.27 18.76
C PRO A 6 -2.96 -6.70 19.05
N ASN A 7 -3.90 -7.54 19.48
CA ASN A 7 -3.65 -8.94 19.82
C ASN A 7 -3.86 -9.92 18.66
N PHE A 8 -4.35 -9.45 17.51
CA PHE A 8 -4.41 -10.28 16.31
C PHE A 8 -3.02 -10.43 15.72
N THR A 9 -2.77 -11.54 15.05
CA THR A 9 -1.60 -11.71 14.19
C THR A 9 -1.80 -10.95 12.89
N ALA A 10 -0.71 -10.68 12.16
CA ALA A 10 -0.81 -10.05 10.84
C ALA A 10 -1.72 -10.84 9.90
N LYS A 11 -1.54 -12.17 9.84
CA LYS A 11 -2.39 -13.06 9.03
C LYS A 11 -3.86 -12.90 9.41
N LYS A 12 -4.20 -13.04 10.69
CA LYS A 12 -5.58 -12.92 11.18
C LYS A 12 -6.20 -11.54 10.91
N THR A 13 -5.39 -10.50 10.97
CA THR A 13 -5.85 -9.13 10.65
C THR A 13 -6.24 -9.01 9.18
N ILE A 14 -5.40 -9.50 8.27
CA ILE A 14 -5.68 -9.46 6.83
C ILE A 14 -6.88 -10.35 6.49
N GLU A 15 -6.99 -11.55 7.05
CA GLU A 15 -8.15 -12.44 6.90
C GLU A 15 -9.44 -11.74 7.31
N TYR A 16 -9.46 -11.10 8.48
CA TYR A 16 -10.62 -10.37 8.99
C TYR A 16 -11.09 -9.28 8.02
N PHE A 17 -10.18 -8.44 7.52
CA PHE A 17 -10.52 -7.39 6.57
C PHE A 17 -10.88 -7.94 5.18
N GLY A 18 -10.30 -9.06 4.77
CA GLY A 18 -10.70 -9.77 3.56
C GLY A 18 -12.14 -10.24 3.62
N TYR A 19 -12.56 -10.85 4.73
CA TYR A 19 -13.96 -11.22 4.96
C TYR A 19 -14.89 -10.01 4.94
N LEU A 20 -14.54 -8.93 5.61
CA LEU A 20 -15.35 -7.70 5.61
C LEU A 20 -15.53 -7.09 4.20
N ARG A 21 -14.58 -7.33 3.31
CA ARG A 21 -14.62 -6.87 1.91
C ARG A 21 -15.23 -7.88 0.95
N GLY A 22 -15.79 -8.97 1.46
CA GLY A 22 -16.50 -9.96 0.66
C GLY A 22 -15.59 -10.92 -0.12
N VAL A 23 -14.31 -11.03 0.25
CA VAL A 23 -13.42 -12.03 -0.39
C VAL A 23 -13.96 -13.43 -0.13
N ASN A 24 -14.08 -14.23 -1.20
CA ASN A 24 -14.56 -15.60 -1.10
C ASN A 24 -13.60 -16.44 -0.24
N LYS A 25 -14.16 -17.27 0.64
CA LYS A 25 -13.39 -18.13 1.55
C LYS A 25 -12.36 -19.01 0.82
N LYS A 26 -12.68 -19.46 -0.40
CA LYS A 26 -11.77 -20.30 -1.20
C LYS A 26 -10.54 -19.54 -1.71
N GLU A 27 -10.66 -18.22 -1.88
CA GLU A 27 -9.60 -17.34 -2.40
C GLU A 27 -8.85 -16.63 -1.29
N LEU A 28 -9.47 -16.53 -0.10
CA LEU A 28 -8.94 -15.70 0.99
C LEU A 28 -7.55 -16.15 1.44
N ASP A 29 -7.33 -17.45 1.64
CA ASP A 29 -6.04 -17.95 2.11
C ASP A 29 -4.91 -17.66 1.11
N SER A 30 -5.16 -17.86 -0.19
CA SER A 30 -4.18 -17.53 -1.24
C SER A 30 -3.92 -16.04 -1.35
N ASN A 31 -4.97 -15.22 -1.26
CA ASN A 31 -4.84 -13.77 -1.30
C ASN A 31 -4.05 -13.25 -0.10
N VAL A 32 -4.32 -13.76 1.10
CA VAL A 32 -3.61 -13.39 2.33
C VAL A 32 -2.13 -13.74 2.23
N GLU A 33 -1.79 -14.94 1.75
CA GLU A 33 -0.38 -15.33 1.56
C GLU A 33 0.30 -14.44 0.52
N GLN A 34 -0.35 -14.16 -0.59
CA GLN A 34 0.18 -13.32 -1.65
C GLN A 34 0.48 -11.90 -1.14
N VAL A 35 -0.49 -11.24 -0.51
CA VAL A 35 -0.27 -9.87 -0.02
C VAL A 35 0.77 -9.80 1.09
N LEU A 36 0.87 -10.81 1.96
CA LEU A 36 1.93 -10.89 2.98
C LEU A 36 3.33 -10.94 2.35
N ARG A 37 3.49 -11.70 1.25
CA ARG A 37 4.76 -11.76 0.48
C ARG A 37 5.03 -10.42 -0.20
N ASP A 38 4.01 -9.84 -0.83
CA ASP A 38 4.14 -8.59 -1.58
C ASP A 38 4.61 -7.43 -0.70
N VAL A 39 4.13 -7.37 0.55
CA VAL A 39 4.53 -6.34 1.51
C VAL A 39 5.72 -6.75 2.41
N ASN A 40 6.36 -7.90 2.14
CA ASN A 40 7.48 -8.43 2.94
C ASN A 40 7.16 -8.57 4.44
N LEU A 41 6.00 -9.17 4.75
CA LEU A 41 5.56 -9.51 6.11
C LEU A 41 5.26 -11.01 6.28
N TYR A 42 5.60 -11.84 5.29
CA TYR A 42 5.27 -13.27 5.33
C TYR A 42 5.89 -14.00 6.52
N GLU A 43 7.15 -13.70 6.84
CA GLU A 43 7.85 -14.30 7.99
C GLU A 43 7.24 -13.85 9.34
N ASN A 44 6.65 -12.65 9.38
CA ASN A 44 6.00 -12.09 10.55
C ASN A 44 4.48 -12.35 10.60
N ARG A 45 3.95 -13.23 9.74
CA ARG A 45 2.50 -13.45 9.61
C ARG A 45 1.82 -13.91 10.90
N ASN A 46 2.57 -14.57 11.78
CA ASN A 46 2.08 -15.08 13.06
C ASN A 46 2.39 -14.15 14.25
N ASP A 47 3.14 -13.06 14.01
CA ASP A 47 3.45 -12.09 15.06
C ASP A 47 2.24 -11.20 15.33
N LYS A 48 2.07 -10.79 16.59
CA LYS A 48 0.98 -9.89 16.99
C LYS A 48 1.24 -8.47 16.49
N VAL A 49 0.21 -7.82 15.97
CA VAL A 49 0.31 -6.45 15.44
C VAL A 49 0.85 -5.45 16.46
N LYS A 50 0.63 -5.67 17.77
CA LYS A 50 1.18 -4.81 18.82
C LYS A 50 2.72 -4.76 18.85
N SER A 51 3.40 -5.81 18.36
CA SER A 51 4.87 -5.86 18.30
C SER A 51 5.46 -5.23 17.04
N PHE A 52 4.62 -4.78 16.10
CA PHE A 52 5.07 -4.25 14.82
C PHE A 52 5.64 -2.84 14.96
N SER A 53 6.74 -2.57 14.23
CA SER A 53 7.25 -1.22 14.01
C SER A 53 6.25 -0.35 13.23
N GLY A 54 6.50 0.96 13.16
CA GLY A 54 5.70 1.88 12.34
C GLY A 54 5.63 1.45 10.87
N GLY A 55 6.78 1.14 10.26
CA GLY A 55 6.86 0.65 8.89
C GLY A 55 6.17 -0.70 8.67
N MET A 56 6.27 -1.64 9.62
CA MET A 56 5.53 -2.91 9.56
C MET A 56 4.01 -2.69 9.61
N LYS A 57 3.53 -1.79 10.46
CA LYS A 57 2.10 -1.44 10.54
C LYS A 57 1.60 -0.82 9.24
N GLN A 58 2.41 0.05 8.64
CA GLN A 58 2.06 0.64 7.36
C GLN A 58 1.98 -0.41 6.25
N ARG A 59 2.97 -1.30 6.13
CA ARG A 59 2.93 -2.42 5.18
C ARG A 59 1.73 -3.33 5.41
N LEU A 60 1.37 -3.59 6.66
CA LEU A 60 0.15 -4.31 7.00
C LEU A 60 -1.11 -3.59 6.50
N GLY A 61 -1.17 -2.26 6.63
CA GLY A 61 -2.26 -1.44 6.08
C GLY A 61 -2.39 -1.58 4.56
N ILE A 62 -1.27 -1.62 3.85
CA ILE A 62 -1.24 -1.87 2.40
C ILE A 62 -1.75 -3.28 2.07
N ALA A 63 -1.29 -4.30 2.80
CA ALA A 63 -1.76 -5.68 2.62
C ALA A 63 -3.28 -5.80 2.82
N ILE A 64 -3.81 -5.17 3.86
CA ILE A 64 -5.26 -5.08 4.11
C ILE A 64 -6.00 -4.41 2.93
N THR A 65 -5.41 -3.37 2.35
CA THR A 65 -6.00 -2.69 1.20
C THR A 65 -6.03 -3.59 -0.02
N CYS A 66 -4.99 -4.37 -0.24
CA CYS A 66 -4.79 -5.20 -1.43
C CYS A 66 -5.47 -6.58 -1.37
N VAL A 67 -5.85 -7.10 -0.19
CA VAL A 67 -6.36 -8.47 -0.03
C VAL A 67 -7.59 -8.80 -0.87
N ALA A 68 -8.45 -7.80 -1.12
CA ALA A 68 -9.62 -7.93 -1.99
C ALA A 68 -9.31 -7.68 -3.48
N ASN A 69 -8.03 -7.61 -3.84
CA ASN A 69 -7.55 -7.38 -5.21
C ASN A 69 -8.22 -6.20 -5.93
N PRO A 70 -8.27 -4.98 -5.36
CA PRO A 70 -8.93 -3.83 -5.96
C PRO A 70 -8.20 -3.40 -7.25
N GLU A 71 -8.95 -2.83 -8.21
CA GLU A 71 -8.39 -2.24 -9.43
C GLU A 71 -7.78 -0.86 -9.18
N ILE A 72 -8.35 -0.10 -8.23
CA ILE A 72 -7.92 1.25 -7.86
C ILE A 72 -7.55 1.26 -6.38
N ILE A 73 -6.37 1.82 -6.06
CA ILE A 73 -5.88 1.99 -4.71
C ILE A 73 -5.57 3.47 -4.47
N ILE A 74 -6.06 4.00 -3.36
CA ILE A 74 -5.80 5.38 -2.95
C ILE A 74 -4.98 5.37 -1.66
N PHE A 75 -3.83 6.02 -1.70
CA PHE A 75 -2.97 6.24 -0.54
C PHE A 75 -2.94 7.73 -0.19
N ASP A 76 -3.22 8.04 1.06
CA ASP A 76 -3.16 9.39 1.59
C ASP A 76 -1.93 9.53 2.49
N GLU A 77 -0.99 10.39 2.08
CA GLU A 77 0.29 10.68 2.77
C GLU A 77 1.06 9.43 3.25
N PRO A 78 1.27 8.41 2.40
CA PRO A 78 1.71 7.09 2.84
C PRO A 78 3.17 7.02 3.30
N THR A 79 3.99 8.03 3.01
CA THR A 79 5.43 8.05 3.32
C THR A 79 5.77 8.91 4.53
N VAL A 80 4.77 9.60 5.10
CA VAL A 80 4.98 10.44 6.29
C VAL A 80 5.42 9.59 7.48
N GLY A 81 6.53 9.99 8.11
CA GLY A 81 7.07 9.31 9.29
C GLY A 81 7.86 8.04 8.99
N LEU A 82 8.08 7.69 7.72
CA LEU A 82 8.96 6.60 7.33
C LEU A 82 10.42 7.05 7.26
N ASP A 83 11.31 6.16 7.66
CA ASP A 83 12.73 6.31 7.41
C ASP A 83 13.07 6.09 5.92
N PRO A 84 14.29 6.44 5.45
CA PRO A 84 14.67 6.33 4.05
C PRO A 84 14.57 4.91 3.49
N GLU A 85 14.87 3.88 4.29
CA GLU A 85 14.80 2.49 3.87
C GLU A 85 13.36 2.04 3.65
N GLU A 86 12.46 2.38 4.57
CA GLU A 86 11.03 2.09 4.43
C GLU A 86 10.40 2.84 3.26
N ARG A 87 10.82 4.09 2.98
CA ARG A 87 10.38 4.83 1.79
C ARG A 87 10.80 4.13 0.50
N ALA A 88 12.04 3.66 0.42
CA ALA A 88 12.53 2.92 -0.74
C ALA A 88 11.72 1.62 -0.94
N ARG A 89 11.42 0.90 0.13
CA ARG A 89 10.56 -0.30 0.08
C ARG A 89 9.15 0.02 -0.38
N PHE A 90 8.57 1.12 0.10
CA PHE A 90 7.26 1.59 -0.33
C PHE A 90 7.26 1.93 -1.83
N LYS A 91 8.24 2.69 -2.33
CA LYS A 91 8.37 3.01 -3.76
C LYS A 91 8.43 1.74 -4.63
N ASN A 92 9.22 0.74 -4.22
CA ASN A 92 9.31 -0.54 -4.92
C ASN A 92 7.97 -1.30 -4.94
N LEU A 93 7.22 -1.25 -3.83
CA LEU A 93 5.91 -1.85 -3.74
C LEU A 93 4.91 -1.14 -4.68
N ILE A 94 4.91 0.20 -4.72
CA ILE A 94 4.08 0.97 -5.66
C ILE A 94 4.38 0.60 -7.11
N ARG A 95 5.67 0.54 -7.51
CA ARG A 95 6.07 0.10 -8.87
C ARG A 95 5.57 -1.30 -9.20
N LYS A 96 5.55 -2.22 -8.22
CA LYS A 96 5.02 -3.57 -8.41
C LYS A 96 3.51 -3.56 -8.62
N LEU A 97 2.78 -2.84 -7.77
CA LEU A 97 1.33 -2.76 -7.82
C LEU A 97 0.82 -2.02 -9.06
N SER A 98 1.51 -0.97 -9.51
CA SER A 98 1.11 -0.15 -10.66
C SER A 98 1.12 -0.91 -12.00
N LYS A 99 1.80 -2.05 -12.06
CA LYS A 99 1.76 -2.92 -13.26
C LYS A 99 0.37 -3.46 -13.59
N THR A 100 -0.50 -3.60 -12.60
CA THR A 100 -1.81 -4.21 -12.74
C THR A 100 -2.94 -3.39 -12.12
N LYS A 101 -2.63 -2.29 -11.46
CA LYS A 101 -3.59 -1.48 -10.70
C LYS A 101 -3.40 0.00 -10.97
N THR A 102 -4.47 0.77 -10.88
CA THR A 102 -4.41 2.22 -10.85
C THR A 102 -4.14 2.67 -9.41
N ILE A 103 -3.08 3.45 -9.22
CA ILE A 103 -2.69 3.96 -7.90
C ILE A 103 -2.83 5.48 -7.89
N VAL A 104 -3.60 5.99 -6.95
CA VAL A 104 -3.71 7.42 -6.64
C VAL A 104 -3.00 7.65 -5.31
N LEU A 105 -2.03 8.56 -5.31
CA LEU A 105 -1.22 8.85 -4.13
C LEU A 105 -1.23 10.34 -3.85
N SER A 106 -1.70 10.74 -2.68
CA SER A 106 -1.57 12.12 -2.20
C SER A 106 -0.28 12.28 -1.39
N THR A 107 0.46 13.34 -1.63
CA THR A 107 1.63 13.70 -0.83
C THR A 107 2.03 15.15 -1.05
N HIS A 108 2.67 15.75 -0.04
CA HIS A 108 3.34 17.03 -0.16
C HIS A 108 4.86 16.87 -0.41
N ILE A 109 5.37 15.64 -0.48
CA ILE A 109 6.79 15.32 -0.71
C ILE A 109 6.97 14.89 -2.17
N LEU A 110 7.31 15.83 -3.05
CA LEU A 110 7.44 15.58 -4.49
C LEU A 110 8.47 14.50 -4.82
N SER A 111 9.60 14.45 -4.10
CA SER A 111 10.64 13.43 -4.32
C SER A 111 10.17 11.99 -4.10
N ASP A 112 9.06 11.79 -3.40
CA ASP A 112 8.51 10.45 -3.17
C ASP A 112 7.72 9.93 -4.37
N VAL A 113 7.23 10.83 -5.23
CA VAL A 113 6.36 10.47 -6.36
C VAL A 113 7.03 10.64 -7.73
N GLU A 114 7.96 11.57 -7.90
CA GLU A 114 8.64 11.83 -9.17
C GLU A 114 9.28 10.58 -9.80
N GLU A 115 9.73 9.65 -8.97
CA GLU A 115 10.35 8.40 -9.42
C GLU A 115 9.35 7.29 -9.78
N VAL A 116 8.10 7.38 -9.33
CA VAL A 116 7.13 6.26 -9.42
C VAL A 116 5.84 6.64 -10.13
N ALA A 117 5.56 7.94 -10.31
CA ALA A 117 4.33 8.42 -10.90
C ALA A 117 4.45 8.54 -12.43
N ASP A 118 3.38 8.16 -13.14
CA ASP A 118 3.21 8.43 -14.57
C ASP A 118 2.66 9.83 -14.81
N TYR A 119 1.85 10.32 -13.87
CA TYR A 119 1.19 11.63 -13.92
C TYR A 119 1.28 12.34 -12.57
N ILE A 120 1.48 13.65 -12.59
CA ILE A 120 1.37 14.52 -11.41
C ILE A 120 0.20 15.49 -11.58
N ILE A 121 -0.58 15.60 -10.51
CA ILE A 121 -1.68 16.56 -10.40
C ILE A 121 -1.36 17.49 -9.23
N LEU A 122 -1.26 18.81 -9.51
CA LEU A 122 -1.09 19.82 -8.47
C LEU A 122 -2.43 20.45 -8.14
N ILE A 123 -2.78 20.41 -6.86
CA ILE A 123 -3.99 21.03 -6.32
C ILE A 123 -3.58 22.16 -5.37
N LYS A 124 -4.09 23.36 -5.60
CA LYS A 124 -3.91 24.52 -4.73
C LYS A 124 -5.26 25.16 -4.44
N GLU A 125 -5.55 25.40 -3.16
CA GLU A 125 -6.82 26.05 -2.72
C GLU A 125 -8.08 25.34 -3.28
N GLY A 126 -8.04 24.01 -3.35
CA GLY A 126 -9.15 23.21 -3.90
C GLY A 126 -9.26 23.21 -5.43
N CYS A 127 -8.38 23.91 -6.14
CA CYS A 127 -8.37 23.99 -7.60
C CYS A 127 -7.21 23.20 -8.19
N LEU A 128 -7.46 22.52 -9.32
CA LEU A 128 -6.43 21.88 -10.12
C LEU A 128 -5.60 22.98 -10.80
N THR A 129 -4.31 23.07 -10.48
CA THR A 129 -3.42 24.10 -11.03
C THR A 129 -2.48 23.54 -12.10
N LYS A 130 -2.16 22.27 -12.06
CA LYS A 130 -1.29 21.61 -13.05
C LYS A 130 -1.65 20.14 -13.20
N PHE A 131 -1.64 19.67 -14.44
CA PHE A 131 -1.65 18.25 -14.79
C PHE A 131 -0.49 17.98 -15.73
N GLU A 132 0.43 17.11 -15.36
CA GLU A 132 1.64 16.83 -16.10
C GLU A 132 1.90 15.33 -16.19
N LYS A 133 2.22 14.87 -17.40
CA LYS A 133 2.76 13.52 -17.59
C LYS A 133 4.26 13.57 -17.30
N ILE A 134 4.70 12.82 -16.30
CA ILE A 134 6.11 12.64 -16.04
C ILE A 134 6.55 11.44 -16.88
N GLY A 135 7.43 11.67 -17.82
CA GLY A 135 7.84 10.72 -18.82
C GLY A 135 7.72 9.25 -18.48
N GLY A 136 6.96 8.52 -19.26
CA GLY A 136 7.00 7.08 -19.21
C GLY A 136 8.44 6.64 -19.45
N LYS A 137 9.04 5.95 -18.48
CA LYS A 137 10.13 5.04 -18.83
C LYS A 137 9.43 3.93 -19.59
N ASP A 138 9.57 3.96 -20.91
CA ASP A 138 9.22 2.83 -21.76
C ASP A 138 9.91 1.62 -21.16
N ASN A 139 9.13 0.72 -20.59
CA ASN A 139 9.61 -0.59 -20.21
C ASN A 139 9.65 -1.40 -21.50
N GLU A 140 10.81 -1.43 -22.16
CA GLU A 140 11.18 -2.53 -23.03
C GLU A 140 11.39 -3.81 -22.21
#